data_885638339c7e63f6a021a4be98cf7996
#
_entry.id   885638339c7e63f6a021a4be98cf7996
#
_cell.length_a   1.000
_cell.length_b   1.000
_cell.length_c   1.000
_cell.angle_alpha   90.00
_cell.angle_beta   90.00
_cell.angle_gamma   90.00
#
_symmetry.space_group_name_H-M   'P 1'
#
loop_
_entity.id
_entity.type
_entity.pdbx_description
1 polymer ?
#
loop_
_entity_poly.entity_id
_entity_poly.type
_entity_poly.pdbx_seq_one_letter_code
_entity_poly.pdbx_strand_id
1 'polypeptide(L)'
;MTSPVFHFGPEPLTPLLIVISGPSGIGKDAVVQALREENPNTHFVVTMTSRPPRPEERDGVDYFFVSREEFERLIATGELLEHARVYSDYKGIPRGQVRQALQSGKDVIMRLDVQGAMTIRSLCPEAVLIFLTANSREEWIAR
;
A
#
# COMPACT_ATOMS: atom_id res chain seq x y z
N MET A 1 -14.91 28.74 2.13
CA MET A 1 -13.57 28.14 2.04
C MET A 1 -12.65 28.83 3.03
N THR A 2 -12.22 28.13 4.04
CA THR A 2 -11.30 28.69 5.04
C THR A 2 -9.87 28.63 4.50
N SER A 3 -9.13 29.73 4.65
CA SER A 3 -7.70 29.74 4.34
C SER A 3 -6.96 28.76 5.23
N PRO A 4 -5.91 28.11 4.74
CA PRO A 4 -5.11 27.24 5.58
C PRO A 4 -4.53 28.05 6.73
N VAL A 5 -4.86 27.65 7.95
CA VAL A 5 -4.29 28.26 9.16
C VAL A 5 -3.03 27.47 9.48
N PHE A 6 -1.88 28.16 9.45
CA PHE A 6 -0.63 27.58 9.89
C PHE A 6 -0.55 27.62 11.40
N HIS A 7 -0.61 26.47 12.03
CA HIS A 7 -0.45 26.34 13.45
C HIS A 7 0.99 25.94 13.76
N PHE A 8 1.66 26.76 14.55
CA PHE A 8 3.02 26.47 15.03
C PHE A 8 2.93 25.96 16.48
N GLY A 9 2.28 24.83 16.68
CA GLY A 9 2.12 24.25 18.01
C GLY A 9 1.99 22.75 17.98
N PRO A 10 1.97 22.08 19.13
CA PRO A 10 1.83 20.63 19.21
C PRO A 10 0.40 20.21 18.93
N GLU A 11 -0.04 20.33 17.68
CA GLU A 11 -1.32 19.77 17.27
C GLU A 11 -1.16 18.28 17.01
N PRO A 12 -2.20 17.48 17.29
CA PRO A 12 -2.18 16.07 16.90
C PRO A 12 -2.09 15.99 15.36
N LEU A 13 -0.99 15.45 14.88
CA LEU A 13 -0.78 15.24 13.45
C LEU A 13 -1.81 14.23 12.95
N THR A 14 -2.47 14.56 11.85
CA THR A 14 -3.36 13.60 11.17
C THR A 14 -2.51 12.53 10.52
N PRO A 15 -2.81 11.23 10.73
CA PRO A 15 -2.08 10.16 10.08
C PRO A 15 -2.13 10.27 8.56
N LEU A 16 -1.02 9.94 7.91
CA LEU A 16 -0.89 9.98 6.46
C LEU A 16 -1.08 8.59 5.86
N LEU A 17 -1.76 8.56 4.72
CA LEU A 17 -1.79 7.41 3.85
C LEU A 17 -0.79 7.67 2.73
N ILE A 18 0.26 6.85 2.65
CA ILE A 18 1.36 7.03 1.71
C ILE A 18 1.39 5.84 0.76
N VAL A 19 1.37 6.12 -0.54
CA VAL A 19 1.46 5.10 -1.58
C VAL A 19 2.80 5.24 -2.28
N ILE A 20 3.59 4.15 -2.29
CA ILE A 20 4.84 4.08 -3.04
C ILE A 20 4.56 3.28 -4.30
N SER A 21 4.78 3.89 -5.45
CA SER A 21 4.52 3.30 -6.75
C SER A 21 5.70 3.51 -7.69
N GLY A 22 5.59 2.98 -8.88
CA GLY A 22 6.63 3.06 -9.90
C GLY A 22 6.63 1.82 -10.76
N PRO A 23 7.43 1.80 -11.84
CA PRO A 23 7.50 0.65 -12.72
C PRO A 23 8.03 -0.60 -12.01
N SER A 24 7.70 -1.75 -12.56
CA SER A 24 8.23 -3.02 -12.10
C SER A 24 9.77 -3.01 -12.18
N GLY A 25 10.44 -3.51 -11.15
CA GLY A 25 11.90 -3.58 -11.12
C GLY A 25 12.61 -2.28 -10.76
N ILE A 26 11.90 -1.21 -10.40
CA ILE A 26 12.52 0.07 -10.04
C ILE A 26 13.14 0.08 -8.63
N GLY A 27 12.81 -0.90 -7.80
CA GLY A 27 13.33 -1.00 -6.44
C GLY A 27 12.34 -0.60 -5.36
N LYS A 28 11.04 -0.71 -5.62
CA LYS A 28 9.99 -0.39 -4.63
C LYS A 28 10.15 -1.20 -3.34
N ASP A 29 10.47 -2.49 -3.45
CA ASP A 29 10.63 -3.37 -2.29
C ASP A 29 11.79 -2.93 -1.39
N ALA A 30 12.91 -2.54 -2.00
CA ALA A 30 14.08 -2.07 -1.26
C ALA A 30 13.77 -0.77 -0.50
N VAL A 31 13.04 0.16 -1.13
CA VAL A 31 12.63 1.41 -0.49
C VAL A 31 11.69 1.15 0.67
N VAL A 32 10.69 0.29 0.48
CA VAL A 32 9.73 -0.05 1.54
C VAL A 32 10.45 -0.73 2.71
N GLN A 33 11.38 -1.63 2.44
CA GLN A 33 12.15 -2.31 3.48
C GLN A 33 12.99 -1.33 4.29
N ALA A 34 13.67 -0.39 3.63
CA ALA A 34 14.46 0.64 4.30
C ALA A 34 13.58 1.53 5.18
N LEU A 35 12.41 1.93 4.68
CA LEU A 35 11.46 2.73 5.45
C LEU A 35 10.94 1.97 6.67
N ARG A 36 10.69 0.68 6.52
CA ARG A 36 10.22 -0.17 7.61
C ARG A 36 11.24 -0.24 8.75
N GLU A 37 12.50 -0.36 8.42
CA GLU A 37 13.58 -0.41 9.42
C GLU A 37 13.73 0.90 10.18
N GLU A 38 13.51 2.03 9.53
CA GLU A 38 13.66 3.36 10.12
C GLU A 38 12.39 3.87 10.81
N ASN A 39 11.23 3.29 10.52
CA ASN A 39 9.93 3.78 11.01
C ASN A 39 9.10 2.66 11.63
N PRO A 40 9.51 2.12 12.78
CA PRO A 40 8.85 0.95 13.38
C PRO A 40 7.42 1.20 13.83
N ASN A 41 7.02 2.46 14.02
CA ASN A 41 5.65 2.81 14.45
C ASN A 41 4.70 3.05 13.28
N THR A 42 5.19 2.96 12.05
CA THR A 42 4.37 3.10 10.84
C THR A 42 3.79 1.74 10.47
N HIS A 43 2.54 1.73 10.03
CA HIS A 43 1.91 0.51 9.55
C HIS A 43 2.23 0.28 8.08
N PHE A 44 2.91 -0.83 7.78
CA PHE A 44 3.18 -1.27 6.41
C PHE A 44 2.13 -2.28 6.01
N VAL A 45 1.37 -1.97 4.96
CA VAL A 45 0.24 -2.80 4.54
C VAL A 45 0.69 -4.18 4.10
N VAL A 46 0.02 -5.19 4.62
CA VAL A 46 0.17 -6.57 4.17
C VAL A 46 -0.91 -6.83 3.11
N THR A 47 -0.47 -7.15 1.91
CA THR A 47 -1.34 -7.43 0.77
C THR A 47 -2.03 -8.77 0.95
N MET A 48 -3.29 -8.87 0.55
CA MET A 48 -4.02 -10.14 0.49
C MET A 48 -3.88 -10.76 -0.90
N THR A 49 -3.77 -12.07 -0.97
CA THR A 49 -3.68 -12.79 -2.25
C THR A 49 -4.42 -14.10 -2.21
N SER A 50 -4.91 -14.53 -3.38
CA SER A 50 -5.50 -15.86 -3.56
C SER A 50 -4.48 -16.91 -4.00
N ARG A 51 -3.25 -16.49 -4.26
CA ARG A 51 -2.15 -17.40 -4.59
C ARG A 51 -1.77 -18.23 -3.37
N PRO A 52 -1.51 -19.53 -3.52
CA PRO A 52 -0.99 -20.33 -2.41
C PRO A 52 0.35 -19.81 -1.89
N PRO A 53 0.62 -19.93 -0.58
CA PRO A 53 1.90 -19.49 -0.03
C PRO A 53 3.06 -20.35 -0.53
N ARG A 54 4.22 -19.72 -0.71
CA ARG A 54 5.48 -20.40 -0.96
C ARG A 54 6.06 -20.90 0.39
N PRO A 55 6.99 -21.89 0.37
CA PRO A 55 7.47 -22.50 1.62
C PRO A 55 8.02 -21.52 2.66
N GLU A 56 8.68 -20.44 2.23
CA GLU A 56 9.28 -19.45 3.12
C GLU A 56 8.33 -18.31 3.50
N GLU A 57 7.14 -18.26 2.91
CA GLU A 57 6.18 -17.19 3.16
C GLU A 57 5.31 -17.48 4.37
N ARG A 58 4.98 -16.43 5.11
CA ARG A 58 4.16 -16.50 6.31
C ARG A 58 2.86 -15.72 6.15
N ASP A 59 1.76 -16.35 6.53
CA ASP A 59 0.45 -15.70 6.54
C ASP A 59 0.45 -14.54 7.54
N GLY A 60 -0.10 -13.41 7.12
CA GLY A 60 -0.17 -12.21 7.94
C GLY A 60 1.12 -11.38 8.01
N VAL A 61 2.21 -11.87 7.42
CA VAL A 61 3.51 -11.19 7.37
C VAL A 61 3.85 -10.81 5.93
N ASP A 62 4.02 -11.82 5.07
CA ASP A 62 4.33 -11.57 3.65
C ASP A 62 3.07 -11.24 2.86
N TYR A 63 2.00 -11.99 3.11
CA TYR A 63 0.67 -11.80 2.55
C TYR A 63 -0.36 -12.31 3.54
N PHE A 64 -1.61 -11.88 3.36
CA PHE A 64 -2.77 -12.61 3.87
C PHE A 64 -3.19 -13.59 2.78
N PHE A 65 -3.07 -14.87 3.03
CA PHE A 65 -3.41 -15.92 2.06
C PHE A 65 -4.85 -16.37 2.29
N VAL A 66 -5.68 -16.22 1.28
CA VAL A 66 -7.09 -16.65 1.32
C VAL A 66 -7.40 -17.48 0.09
N SER A 67 -8.50 -18.24 0.13
CA SER A 67 -8.97 -18.95 -1.03
C SER A 67 -9.48 -17.98 -2.09
N ARG A 68 -9.57 -18.45 -3.34
CA ARG A 68 -10.14 -17.67 -4.43
C ARG A 68 -11.58 -17.27 -4.13
N GLU A 69 -12.37 -18.21 -3.62
CA GLU A 69 -13.77 -18.00 -3.26
C GLU A 69 -13.91 -16.93 -2.17
N GLU A 70 -13.06 -16.97 -1.16
CA GLU A 70 -13.03 -15.97 -0.10
C GLU A 70 -12.64 -14.59 -0.65
N PHE A 71 -11.66 -14.54 -1.53
CA PHE A 71 -11.25 -13.29 -2.14
C PHE A 71 -12.39 -12.67 -2.96
N GLU A 72 -13.08 -13.48 -3.76
CA GLU A 72 -14.23 -13.04 -4.56
C GLU A 72 -15.37 -12.56 -3.66
N ARG A 73 -15.59 -13.21 -2.52
CA ARG A 73 -16.57 -12.76 -1.52
C ARG A 73 -16.21 -11.36 -0.99
N LEU A 74 -14.95 -11.14 -0.68
CA LEU A 74 -14.48 -9.84 -0.17
C LEU A 74 -14.63 -8.73 -1.20
N ILE A 75 -14.42 -9.04 -2.49
CA ILE A 75 -14.70 -8.10 -3.58
C ILE A 75 -16.19 -7.74 -3.59
N ALA A 76 -17.04 -8.74 -3.55
CA ALA A 76 -18.49 -8.55 -3.63
C ALA A 76 -19.05 -7.74 -2.46
N THR A 77 -18.46 -7.86 -1.27
CA THR A 77 -18.89 -7.14 -0.07
C THR A 77 -18.20 -5.80 0.12
N GLY A 78 -17.31 -5.40 -0.78
CA GLY A 78 -16.62 -4.11 -0.72
C GLY A 78 -15.57 -4.00 0.38
N GLU A 79 -15.02 -5.11 0.84
CA GLU A 79 -14.05 -5.14 1.95
C GLU A 79 -12.61 -4.92 1.50
N LEU A 80 -12.38 -4.76 0.22
CA LEU A 80 -11.05 -4.43 -0.33
C LEU A 80 -11.02 -2.97 -0.77
N LEU A 81 -9.98 -2.27 -0.36
CA LEU A 81 -9.76 -0.88 -0.74
C LEU A 81 -9.34 -0.77 -2.21
N GLU A 82 -8.51 -1.71 -2.64
CA GLU A 82 -8.01 -1.84 -4.01
C GLU A 82 -7.80 -3.33 -4.27
N HIS A 83 -8.05 -3.77 -5.48
CA HIS A 83 -7.74 -5.14 -5.89
C HIS A 83 -7.43 -5.19 -7.39
N ALA A 84 -6.65 -6.20 -7.77
CA ALA A 84 -6.30 -6.46 -9.15
C ALA A 84 -6.15 -7.95 -9.37
N ARG A 85 -6.34 -8.36 -10.62
CA ARG A 85 -6.05 -9.73 -11.04
C ARG A 85 -4.69 -9.74 -11.73
N VAL A 86 -3.78 -10.55 -11.22
CA VAL A 86 -2.44 -10.70 -11.77
C VAL A 86 -2.29 -12.15 -12.20
N TYR A 87 -2.26 -12.37 -13.51
CA TYR A 87 -2.37 -13.71 -14.11
C TYR A 87 -3.69 -14.37 -13.67
N SER A 88 -3.64 -15.53 -13.01
CA SER A 88 -4.82 -16.24 -12.54
C SER A 88 -5.19 -15.93 -11.09
N ASP A 89 -4.37 -15.15 -10.40
CA ASP A 89 -4.52 -14.88 -8.97
C ASP A 89 -4.96 -13.44 -8.71
N TYR A 90 -5.60 -13.24 -7.54
CA TYR A 90 -5.97 -11.91 -7.07
C TYR A 90 -4.94 -11.37 -6.10
N LYS A 91 -4.79 -10.06 -6.08
CA LYS A 91 -4.08 -9.31 -5.04
C LYS A 91 -4.93 -8.10 -4.67
N GLY A 92 -4.91 -7.74 -3.39
CA GLY A 92 -5.68 -6.60 -2.94
C GLY A 92 -5.30 -6.14 -1.54
N ILE A 93 -5.86 -5.02 -1.16
CA ILE A 93 -5.58 -4.39 0.13
C ILE A 93 -6.86 -4.40 0.96
N PRO A 94 -6.83 -5.09 2.11
CA PRO A 94 -7.99 -5.10 3.02
C PRO A 94 -8.29 -3.69 3.56
N ARG A 95 -9.51 -3.24 3.34
CA ARG A 95 -9.97 -1.93 3.80
C ARG A 95 -9.87 -1.79 5.32
N GLY A 96 -10.24 -2.84 6.05
CA GLY A 96 -10.21 -2.86 7.51
C GLY A 96 -8.83 -2.65 8.09
N GLN A 97 -7.81 -3.23 7.47
CA GLN A 97 -6.41 -3.08 7.90
C GLN A 97 -5.99 -1.61 7.87
N VAL A 98 -6.26 -0.94 6.77
CA VAL A 98 -5.89 0.47 6.58
C VAL A 98 -6.66 1.35 7.56
N ARG A 99 -7.97 1.12 7.66
CA ARG A 99 -8.84 1.88 8.57
C ARG A 99 -8.37 1.76 10.01
N GLN A 100 -8.11 0.55 10.47
CA GLN A 100 -7.68 0.31 11.84
C GLN A 100 -6.36 1.01 12.16
N ALA A 101 -5.40 0.94 11.23
CA ALA A 101 -4.10 1.59 11.43
C ALA A 101 -4.24 3.12 11.51
N LEU A 102 -5.00 3.72 10.60
CA LEU A 102 -5.24 5.17 10.63
C LEU A 102 -5.98 5.60 11.89
N GLN A 103 -6.97 4.85 12.31
CA GLN A 103 -7.74 5.14 13.54
C GLN A 103 -6.86 5.03 14.80
N SER A 104 -5.83 4.21 14.78
CA SER A 104 -4.88 4.09 15.88
C SER A 104 -3.83 5.20 15.90
N GLY A 105 -3.87 6.13 14.95
CA GLY A 105 -2.94 7.25 14.86
C GLY A 105 -1.64 6.94 14.12
N LYS A 106 -1.56 5.81 13.44
CA LYS A 106 -0.37 5.41 12.69
C LYS A 106 -0.45 5.88 11.25
N ASP A 107 0.68 6.35 10.72
CA ASP A 107 0.84 6.51 9.29
C ASP A 107 0.83 5.15 8.63
N VAL A 108 0.31 5.10 7.41
CA VAL A 108 0.17 3.87 6.64
C VAL A 108 0.95 4.00 5.35
N ILE A 109 1.80 3.02 5.07
CA ILE A 109 2.55 2.93 3.80
C ILE A 109 2.09 1.68 3.06
N MET A 110 1.76 1.85 1.79
CA MET A 110 1.43 0.74 0.90
C MET A 110 2.22 0.85 -0.39
N ARG A 111 2.52 -0.30 -0.97
CA ARG A 111 3.22 -0.40 -2.24
C ARG A 111 2.24 -0.90 -3.30
N LEU A 112 2.06 -0.14 -4.36
CA LEU A 112 1.14 -0.47 -5.44
C LEU A 112 1.78 -0.17 -6.80
N ASP A 113 1.27 -0.82 -7.83
CA ASP A 113 1.58 -0.42 -9.20
C ASP A 113 0.88 0.92 -9.52
N VAL A 114 1.14 1.45 -10.71
CA VAL A 114 0.58 2.75 -11.10
C VAL A 114 -0.94 2.74 -11.11
N GLN A 115 -1.55 1.65 -11.58
CA GLN A 115 -3.02 1.54 -11.63
C GLN A 115 -3.62 1.52 -10.22
N GLY A 116 -3.03 0.73 -9.32
CA GLY A 116 -3.46 0.68 -7.93
C GLY A 116 -3.31 2.02 -7.22
N ALA A 117 -2.21 2.72 -7.48
CA ALA A 117 -1.98 4.06 -6.93
C ALA A 117 -3.05 5.05 -7.38
N MET A 118 -3.43 5.01 -8.65
CA MET A 118 -4.48 5.89 -9.18
C MET A 118 -5.85 5.57 -8.59
N THR A 119 -6.14 4.28 -8.32
CA THR A 119 -7.35 3.88 -7.63
C THR A 119 -7.41 4.50 -6.23
N ILE A 120 -6.30 4.42 -5.48
CA ILE A 120 -6.22 5.03 -4.15
C ILE A 120 -6.39 6.55 -4.23
N ARG A 121 -5.81 7.21 -5.23
CA ARG A 121 -5.97 8.65 -5.44
C ARG A 121 -7.45 9.03 -5.61
N SER A 122 -8.20 8.22 -6.35
CA SER A 122 -9.63 8.47 -6.55
C SER A 122 -10.45 8.29 -5.28
N LEU A 123 -10.10 7.30 -4.45
CA LEU A 123 -10.81 6.98 -3.21
C LEU A 123 -10.40 7.88 -2.05
N CYS A 124 -9.16 8.32 -2.04
CA CYS A 124 -8.58 9.11 -0.95
C CYS A 124 -7.72 10.23 -1.54
N PRO A 125 -8.32 11.39 -1.90
CA PRO A 125 -7.57 12.48 -2.52
C PRO A 125 -6.44 13.04 -1.65
N GLU A 126 -6.50 12.84 -0.34
CA GLU A 126 -5.48 13.29 0.61
C GLU A 126 -4.27 12.35 0.68
N ALA A 127 -4.33 11.18 0.05
CA ALA A 127 -3.21 10.26 0.04
C ALA A 127 -1.99 10.88 -0.64
N VAL A 128 -0.82 10.63 -0.05
CA VAL A 128 0.46 11.07 -0.62
C VAL A 128 0.96 9.97 -1.54
N LEU A 129 1.12 10.29 -2.83
CA LEU A 129 1.62 9.36 -3.82
C LEU A 129 3.06 9.69 -4.15
N ILE A 130 3.94 8.69 -4.01
CA ILE A 130 5.36 8.82 -4.31
C ILE A 130 5.67 7.87 -5.46
N PHE A 131 6.12 8.40 -6.58
CA PHE A 131 6.48 7.62 -7.75
C PHE A 131 8.00 7.52 -7.86
N LEU A 132 8.50 6.28 -7.84
CA LEU A 132 9.92 6.01 -8.02
C LEU A 132 10.22 5.91 -9.51
N THR A 133 11.27 6.60 -9.92
CA THR A 133 11.75 6.57 -11.31
C THR A 133 13.26 6.36 -11.33
N ALA A 134 13.78 5.90 -12.47
CA ALA A 134 15.22 5.82 -12.67
C ALA A 134 15.74 7.19 -13.13
N ASN A 135 17.03 7.49 -12.81
CA ASN A 135 17.68 8.72 -13.28
C ASN A 135 17.88 8.72 -14.80
N SER A 136 17.99 7.53 -15.38
CA SER A 136 18.16 7.35 -16.81
C SER A 136 17.53 6.04 -17.25
N ARG A 137 17.28 5.94 -18.56
CA ARG A 137 16.79 4.71 -19.17
C ARG A 137 17.75 3.54 -18.94
N GLU A 138 19.04 3.80 -19.05
CA GLU A 138 20.09 2.81 -18.85
C GLU A 138 20.10 2.30 -17.41
N GLU A 139 19.96 3.18 -16.44
CA GLU A 139 19.87 2.82 -15.03
C GLU A 139 18.67 1.93 -14.77
N TRP A 140 17.53 2.24 -15.36
CA TRP A 140 16.33 1.43 -15.21
C TRP A 140 16.49 0.04 -15.81
N ILE A 141 17.07 -0.05 -16.98
CA ILE A 141 17.33 -1.35 -17.66
C ILE A 141 18.27 -2.20 -16.82
N ALA A 142 19.25 -1.60 -16.15
CA ALA A 142 20.23 -2.30 -15.32
C ALA A 142 19.64 -2.84 -14.01
N ARG A 143 18.48 -2.38 -13.58
CA ARG A 143 17.79 -2.86 -12.40
C ARG A 143 16.92 -4.06 -12.76
#